data_1377da66fe7cc5f66d4abd7e74a022c5
#
_entry.id   1377da66fe7cc5f66d4abd7e74a022c5
#
_cell.length_a   1.000
_cell.length_b   1.000
_cell.length_c   1.000
_cell.angle_alpha   90.00
_cell.angle_beta   90.00
_cell.angle_gamma   90.00
#
_symmetry.space_group_name_H-M   'P 1'
#
loop_
_entity.id
_entity.type
_entity.pdbx_description
1 polymer ?
#
loop_
_entity_poly.entity_id
_entity_poly.type
_entity_poly.pdbx_seq_one_letter_code
_entity_poly.pdbx_strand_id
1 'polypeptide(L)'
;MFKKILIANRGEIALRIQRACRELGVKAVMVYSEADRDAKYVKLADEAVCIGPAASTLSYLNMPAIIAAAEVTDAEAIHPGYGFLSENVKLALRCREEGIVFVGPSPEAMNALGDKVAAKVAALKANVPMIQDSKGDLSVYDLALSEARRITFPVMVKAAAGGGGRGMRVVRKEEDLEKAYQEARNEAKNAFGDETIFIEKFIDEPKRSEER
;
A
#
# COMPACT_ATOMS: atom_id res chain seq x y z
N MET A 1 -22.06 -10.74 -13.46
CA MET A 1 -22.04 -10.02 -12.17
C MET A 1 -21.95 -11.10 -11.10
N PHE A 2 -21.14 -10.91 -10.05
CA PHE A 2 -21.01 -11.87 -8.97
C PHE A 2 -22.33 -12.00 -8.20
N LYS A 3 -22.59 -13.19 -7.69
CA LYS A 3 -23.72 -13.46 -6.79
C LYS A 3 -23.35 -13.24 -5.33
N LYS A 4 -22.11 -13.58 -4.97
CA LYS A 4 -21.58 -13.52 -3.61
C LYS A 4 -20.10 -13.15 -3.59
N ILE A 5 -19.71 -12.21 -2.73
CA ILE A 5 -18.34 -11.73 -2.54
C ILE A 5 -17.97 -11.84 -1.07
N LEU A 6 -16.78 -12.40 -0.77
CA LEU A 6 -16.19 -12.33 0.55
C LEU A 6 -15.40 -11.02 0.70
N ILE A 7 -15.60 -10.31 1.80
CA ILE A 7 -14.88 -9.06 2.12
C ILE A 7 -13.81 -9.38 3.15
N ALA A 8 -12.55 -9.43 2.68
CA ALA A 8 -11.38 -9.80 3.48
C ALA A 8 -10.77 -8.57 4.19
N ASN A 9 -11.61 -7.87 4.94
CA ASN A 9 -11.21 -6.68 5.69
C ASN A 9 -12.16 -6.44 6.88
N ARG A 10 -11.96 -5.36 7.64
CA ARG A 10 -12.72 -5.00 8.83
C ARG A 10 -13.09 -3.51 8.84
N GLY A 11 -13.88 -3.13 9.85
CA GLY A 11 -14.13 -1.72 10.16
C GLY A 11 -14.92 -0.98 9.07
N GLU A 12 -14.55 0.27 8.83
CA GLU A 12 -15.27 1.15 7.92
C GLU A 12 -15.17 0.72 6.46
N ILE A 13 -14.00 0.20 6.02
CA ILE A 13 -13.85 -0.24 4.63
C ILE A 13 -14.70 -1.49 4.34
N ALA A 14 -14.77 -2.44 5.29
CA ALA A 14 -15.66 -3.59 5.14
C ALA A 14 -17.12 -3.14 4.99
N LEU A 15 -17.57 -2.20 5.81
CA LEU A 15 -18.89 -1.62 5.74
C LEU A 15 -19.13 -0.85 4.40
N ARG A 16 -18.11 -0.16 3.91
CA ARG A 16 -18.18 0.59 2.63
C ARG A 16 -18.39 -0.36 1.46
N ILE A 17 -17.62 -1.45 1.41
CA ILE A 17 -17.75 -2.48 0.36
C ILE A 17 -19.11 -3.18 0.45
N GLN A 18 -19.54 -3.54 1.66
CA GLN A 18 -20.86 -4.16 1.88
C GLN A 18 -22.00 -3.31 1.35
N ARG A 19 -21.96 -1.98 1.55
CA ARG A 19 -22.97 -1.07 1.01
C ARG A 19 -23.01 -1.12 -0.52
N ALA A 20 -21.84 -1.09 -1.17
CA ALA A 20 -21.76 -1.22 -2.62
C ALA A 20 -22.29 -2.57 -3.11
N CYS A 21 -21.96 -3.68 -2.42
CA CYS A 21 -22.54 -4.99 -2.74
C CYS A 21 -24.06 -4.98 -2.68
N ARG A 22 -24.63 -4.39 -1.62
CA ARG A 22 -26.09 -4.29 -1.45
C ARG A 22 -26.75 -3.46 -2.55
N GLU A 23 -26.16 -2.33 -2.93
CA GLU A 23 -26.64 -1.48 -4.03
C GLU A 23 -26.62 -2.22 -5.38
N LEU A 24 -25.67 -3.12 -5.58
CA LEU A 24 -25.52 -3.95 -6.77
C LEU A 24 -26.31 -5.28 -6.71
N GLY A 25 -27.01 -5.57 -5.62
CA GLY A 25 -27.72 -6.83 -5.42
C GLY A 25 -26.80 -8.05 -5.23
N VAL A 26 -25.56 -7.84 -4.78
CA VAL A 26 -24.55 -8.88 -4.52
C VAL A 26 -24.55 -9.21 -3.04
N LYS A 27 -24.58 -10.49 -2.67
CA LYS A 27 -24.46 -10.93 -1.28
C LYS A 27 -23.05 -10.70 -0.77
N ALA A 28 -22.94 -10.22 0.48
CA ALA A 28 -21.68 -9.97 1.15
C ALA A 28 -21.42 -10.96 2.27
N VAL A 29 -20.31 -11.69 2.19
CA VAL A 29 -19.76 -12.50 3.28
C VAL A 29 -18.72 -11.67 4.01
N MET A 30 -18.88 -11.48 5.32
CA MET A 30 -17.91 -10.79 6.15
C MET A 30 -17.01 -11.76 6.88
N VAL A 31 -15.69 -11.52 6.84
CA VAL A 31 -14.81 -12.17 7.80
C VAL A 31 -14.63 -11.28 9.03
N TYR A 32 -14.43 -11.91 10.19
CA TYR A 32 -14.19 -11.18 11.44
C TYR A 32 -13.29 -11.96 12.38
N SER A 33 -12.48 -11.25 13.17
CA SER A 33 -11.78 -11.81 14.32
C SER A 33 -12.73 -11.91 15.52
N GLU A 34 -12.40 -12.74 16.51
CA GLU A 34 -13.21 -12.84 17.74
C GLU A 34 -13.51 -11.48 18.39
N ALA A 35 -12.54 -10.56 18.35
CA ALA A 35 -12.70 -9.21 18.90
C ALA A 35 -13.71 -8.35 18.14
N ASP A 36 -13.95 -8.64 16.88
CA ASP A 36 -14.85 -7.87 16.00
C ASP A 36 -16.26 -8.49 15.88
N ARG A 37 -16.56 -9.57 16.62
CA ARG A 37 -17.82 -10.32 16.55
C ARG A 37 -19.05 -9.42 16.62
N ASP A 38 -19.03 -8.40 17.44
CA ASP A 38 -20.13 -7.46 17.66
C ASP A 38 -20.07 -6.20 16.82
N ALA A 39 -19.13 -6.12 15.89
CA ALA A 39 -18.95 -4.96 15.01
C ALA A 39 -20.16 -4.80 14.07
N LYS A 40 -20.47 -3.54 13.74
CA LYS A 40 -21.63 -3.18 12.89
C LYS A 40 -21.58 -3.85 11.52
N TYR A 41 -20.42 -3.95 10.90
CA TYR A 41 -20.25 -4.56 9.57
C TYR A 41 -20.56 -6.07 9.59
N VAL A 42 -20.30 -6.75 10.73
CA VAL A 42 -20.62 -8.17 10.92
C VAL A 42 -22.12 -8.36 11.08
N LYS A 43 -22.78 -7.53 11.92
CA LYS A 43 -24.22 -7.60 12.17
C LYS A 43 -25.10 -7.28 10.95
N LEU A 44 -24.56 -6.56 9.98
CA LEU A 44 -25.24 -6.17 8.76
C LEU A 44 -24.93 -7.09 7.56
N ALA A 45 -24.10 -8.11 7.74
CA ALA A 45 -23.72 -9.04 6.69
C ALA A 45 -24.83 -10.00 6.31
N ASP A 46 -24.83 -10.47 5.08
CA ASP A 46 -25.67 -11.59 4.67
C ASP A 46 -25.17 -12.90 5.29
N GLU A 47 -23.86 -13.06 5.34
CA GLU A 47 -23.15 -14.17 5.99
C GLU A 47 -21.90 -13.63 6.69
N ALA A 48 -21.46 -14.28 7.78
CA ALA A 48 -20.26 -13.88 8.50
C ALA A 48 -19.49 -15.10 9.01
N VAL A 49 -18.14 -15.07 8.85
CA VAL A 49 -17.25 -16.16 9.24
C VAL A 49 -16.19 -15.64 10.18
N CYS A 50 -16.06 -16.28 11.35
CA CYS A 50 -14.95 -16.02 12.26
C CYS A 50 -13.67 -16.66 11.71
N ILE A 51 -12.63 -15.85 11.50
CA ILE A 51 -11.36 -16.30 10.89
C ILE A 51 -10.22 -16.41 11.90
N GLY A 52 -10.49 -16.26 13.19
CA GLY A 52 -9.49 -16.46 14.24
C GLY A 52 -9.54 -15.43 15.36
N PRO A 53 -8.54 -15.46 16.26
CA PRO A 53 -8.46 -14.58 17.42
C PRO A 53 -8.21 -13.12 17.06
N ALA A 54 -8.18 -12.23 18.07
CA ALA A 54 -8.04 -10.78 17.91
C ALA A 54 -6.78 -10.33 17.15
N ALA A 55 -5.66 -11.07 17.28
CA ALA A 55 -4.41 -10.72 16.60
C ALA A 55 -4.56 -10.83 15.08
N SER A 56 -4.25 -9.76 14.35
CA SER A 56 -4.40 -9.71 12.88
C SER A 56 -3.55 -10.75 12.15
N THR A 57 -2.39 -11.09 12.69
CA THR A 57 -1.52 -12.15 12.15
C THR A 57 -2.16 -13.54 12.18
N LEU A 58 -3.10 -13.77 13.09
CA LEU A 58 -3.83 -15.02 13.26
C LEU A 58 -5.25 -14.98 12.68
N SER A 59 -5.66 -13.85 12.11
CA SER A 59 -7.00 -13.63 11.54
C SER A 59 -6.92 -12.95 10.16
N TYR A 60 -6.93 -11.62 10.07
CA TYR A 60 -7.00 -10.85 8.81
C TYR A 60 -5.76 -11.00 7.90
N LEU A 61 -4.61 -11.42 8.45
CA LEU A 61 -3.39 -11.76 7.70
C LEU A 61 -3.22 -13.28 7.51
N ASN A 62 -4.17 -14.08 8.01
CA ASN A 62 -4.17 -15.54 7.84
C ASN A 62 -4.84 -15.89 6.50
N MET A 63 -4.06 -15.92 5.44
CA MET A 63 -4.53 -16.25 4.08
C MET A 63 -5.27 -17.59 4.01
N PRO A 64 -4.79 -18.71 4.58
CA PRO A 64 -5.54 -19.96 4.59
C PRO A 64 -6.94 -19.84 5.17
N ALA A 65 -7.12 -19.10 6.28
CA ALA A 65 -8.43 -18.92 6.90
C ALA A 65 -9.38 -18.09 6.01
N ILE A 66 -8.84 -17.10 5.28
CA ILE A 66 -9.62 -16.28 4.34
C ILE A 66 -10.06 -17.11 3.13
N ILE A 67 -9.18 -17.92 2.55
CA ILE A 67 -9.52 -18.79 1.43
C ILE A 67 -10.57 -19.83 1.88
N ALA A 68 -10.37 -20.51 3.00
CA ALA A 68 -11.33 -21.48 3.54
C ALA A 68 -12.70 -20.82 3.81
N ALA A 69 -12.72 -19.58 4.31
CA ALA A 69 -13.98 -18.83 4.48
C ALA A 69 -14.69 -18.55 3.15
N ALA A 70 -13.96 -18.28 2.08
CA ALA A 70 -14.53 -18.10 0.75
C ALA A 70 -15.08 -19.42 0.19
N GLU A 71 -14.37 -20.53 0.37
CA GLU A 71 -14.79 -21.85 -0.09
C GLU A 71 -16.06 -22.34 0.63
N VAL A 72 -16.09 -22.27 1.96
CA VAL A 72 -17.27 -22.78 2.74
C VAL A 72 -18.53 -21.92 2.56
N THR A 73 -18.38 -20.69 2.06
CA THR A 73 -19.51 -19.80 1.78
C THR A 73 -19.84 -19.72 0.30
N ASP A 74 -19.18 -20.47 -0.57
CA ASP A 74 -19.33 -20.41 -2.02
C ASP A 74 -19.16 -18.97 -2.57
N ALA A 75 -18.23 -18.19 -2.03
CA ALA A 75 -17.96 -16.85 -2.52
C ALA A 75 -17.20 -16.91 -3.86
N GLU A 76 -17.72 -16.25 -4.87
CA GLU A 76 -17.12 -16.22 -6.23
C GLU A 76 -15.91 -15.29 -6.32
N ALA A 77 -15.81 -14.33 -5.38
CA ALA A 77 -14.75 -13.35 -5.37
C ALA A 77 -14.33 -12.96 -3.93
N ILE A 78 -13.09 -12.51 -3.79
CA ILE A 78 -12.58 -11.91 -2.55
C ILE A 78 -12.24 -10.45 -2.81
N HIS A 79 -12.86 -9.54 -2.05
CA HIS A 79 -12.52 -8.13 -2.02
C HIS A 79 -11.64 -7.81 -0.81
N PRO A 80 -10.35 -7.50 -0.98
CA PRO A 80 -9.43 -7.30 0.13
C PRO A 80 -9.56 -5.92 0.80
N GLY A 81 -10.28 -4.97 0.20
CA GLY A 81 -10.29 -3.58 0.64
C GLY A 81 -8.92 -2.92 0.44
N TYR A 82 -8.44 -2.21 1.46
CA TYR A 82 -7.10 -1.66 1.53
C TYR A 82 -6.37 -2.12 2.82
N GLY A 83 -5.04 -2.07 2.84
CA GLY A 83 -4.24 -2.63 3.93
C GLY A 83 -4.31 -4.16 3.98
N PHE A 84 -3.93 -4.76 5.10
CA PHE A 84 -3.84 -6.21 5.29
C PHE A 84 -3.24 -6.95 4.07
N LEU A 85 -4.06 -7.73 3.37
CA LEU A 85 -3.65 -8.54 2.22
C LEU A 85 -3.98 -7.91 0.86
N SER A 86 -4.41 -6.65 0.81
CA SER A 86 -4.83 -5.99 -0.45
C SER A 86 -3.71 -5.92 -1.51
N GLU A 87 -2.46 -5.80 -1.08
CA GLU A 87 -1.27 -5.77 -1.94
C GLU A 87 -0.46 -7.08 -1.89
N ASN A 88 -1.08 -8.15 -1.38
CA ASN A 88 -0.40 -9.43 -1.22
C ASN A 88 -0.53 -10.29 -2.47
N VAL A 89 0.56 -10.37 -3.23
CA VAL A 89 0.62 -11.16 -4.48
C VAL A 89 0.27 -12.63 -4.25
N LYS A 90 0.68 -13.21 -3.10
CA LYS A 90 0.41 -14.63 -2.79
C LYS A 90 -1.09 -14.89 -2.61
N LEU A 91 -1.85 -13.94 -2.03
CA LEU A 91 -3.30 -14.07 -1.93
C LEU A 91 -3.95 -14.03 -3.33
N ALA A 92 -3.54 -13.09 -4.18
CA ALA A 92 -4.08 -12.99 -5.53
C ALA A 92 -3.77 -14.23 -6.38
N LEU A 93 -2.56 -14.82 -6.24
CA LEU A 93 -2.19 -16.09 -6.87
C LEU A 93 -3.05 -17.23 -6.34
N ARG A 94 -3.21 -17.32 -5.01
CA ARG A 94 -4.01 -18.38 -4.38
C ARG A 94 -5.48 -18.31 -4.80
N CYS A 95 -6.06 -17.10 -4.86
CA CYS A 95 -7.40 -16.92 -5.40
C CYS A 95 -7.53 -17.48 -6.83
N ARG A 96 -6.54 -17.19 -7.69
CA ARG A 96 -6.51 -17.69 -9.08
C ARG A 96 -6.46 -19.23 -9.13
N GLU A 97 -5.65 -19.86 -8.28
CA GLU A 97 -5.52 -21.32 -8.18
C GLU A 97 -6.82 -21.99 -7.76
N GLU A 98 -7.57 -21.38 -6.85
CA GLU A 98 -8.86 -21.88 -6.35
C GLU A 98 -10.07 -21.45 -7.20
N GLY A 99 -9.84 -20.76 -8.33
CA GLY A 99 -10.93 -20.29 -9.19
C GLY A 99 -11.76 -19.15 -8.59
N ILE A 100 -11.26 -18.50 -7.54
CA ILE A 100 -11.87 -17.35 -6.89
C ILE A 100 -11.33 -16.06 -7.52
N VAL A 101 -12.21 -15.10 -7.84
CA VAL A 101 -11.75 -13.83 -8.41
C VAL A 101 -11.21 -12.92 -7.30
N PHE A 102 -9.95 -12.50 -7.43
CA PHE A 102 -9.40 -11.44 -6.59
C PHE A 102 -9.86 -10.07 -7.12
N VAL A 103 -10.60 -9.30 -6.32
CA VAL A 103 -11.06 -7.96 -6.70
C VAL A 103 -9.92 -6.97 -6.48
N GLY A 104 -9.12 -6.79 -7.50
CA GLY A 104 -7.91 -5.97 -7.48
C GLY A 104 -7.05 -6.18 -8.72
N PRO A 105 -5.82 -5.65 -8.73
CA PRO A 105 -4.88 -5.84 -9.83
C PRO A 105 -4.43 -7.30 -9.94
N SER A 106 -3.96 -7.68 -11.12
CA SER A 106 -3.40 -9.03 -11.33
C SER A 106 -2.10 -9.21 -10.53
N PRO A 107 -1.70 -10.45 -10.20
CA PRO A 107 -0.42 -10.72 -9.55
C PRO A 107 0.78 -10.15 -10.31
N GLU A 108 0.72 -10.15 -11.64
CA GLU A 108 1.75 -9.60 -12.53
C GLU A 108 1.83 -8.07 -12.37
N ALA A 109 0.70 -7.38 -12.32
CA ALA A 109 0.65 -5.94 -12.10
C ALA A 109 1.14 -5.57 -10.70
N MET A 110 0.75 -6.35 -9.67
CA MET A 110 1.25 -6.16 -8.31
C MET A 110 2.77 -6.31 -8.23
N ASN A 111 3.35 -7.33 -8.86
CA ASN A 111 4.80 -7.53 -8.89
C ASN A 111 5.52 -6.41 -9.65
N ALA A 112 4.94 -5.93 -10.75
CA ALA A 112 5.56 -4.87 -11.55
C ALA A 112 5.53 -3.50 -10.87
N LEU A 113 4.51 -3.22 -10.04
CA LEU A 113 4.28 -1.88 -9.49
C LEU A 113 4.39 -1.81 -7.96
N GLY A 114 4.47 -2.94 -7.26
CA GLY A 114 4.55 -3.00 -5.80
C GLY A 114 5.91 -2.57 -5.25
N ASP A 115 6.99 -2.77 -6.00
CA ASP A 115 8.31 -2.27 -5.67
C ASP A 115 8.54 -0.89 -6.30
N LYS A 116 9.04 0.08 -5.50
CA LYS A 116 9.23 1.47 -5.96
C LYS A 116 10.22 1.60 -7.13
N VAL A 117 11.28 0.79 -7.14
CA VAL A 117 12.29 0.82 -8.19
C VAL A 117 11.73 0.20 -9.47
N ALA A 118 11.08 -0.96 -9.35
CA ALA A 118 10.42 -1.62 -10.47
C ALA A 118 9.32 -0.73 -11.08
N ALA A 119 8.51 -0.09 -10.24
CA ALA A 119 7.46 0.84 -10.69
C ALA A 119 8.03 2.04 -11.45
N LYS A 120 9.14 2.63 -10.98
CA LYS A 120 9.83 3.71 -11.70
C LYS A 120 10.36 3.27 -13.06
N VAL A 121 10.97 2.08 -13.13
CA VAL A 121 11.44 1.50 -14.40
C VAL A 121 10.28 1.26 -15.38
N ALA A 122 9.17 0.73 -14.88
CA ALA A 122 7.96 0.51 -15.69
C ALA A 122 7.38 1.83 -16.20
N ALA A 123 7.29 2.86 -15.34
CA ALA A 123 6.82 4.19 -15.70
C ALA A 123 7.72 4.86 -16.76
N LEU A 124 9.04 4.76 -16.62
CA LEU A 124 10.00 5.26 -17.62
C LEU A 124 9.81 4.59 -18.99
N LYS A 125 9.66 3.26 -19.00
CA LYS A 125 9.41 2.51 -20.25
C LYS A 125 8.09 2.89 -20.92
N ALA A 126 7.10 3.27 -20.13
CA ALA A 126 5.79 3.70 -20.60
C ALA A 126 5.72 5.21 -20.92
N ASN A 127 6.84 5.94 -20.84
CA ASN A 127 6.91 7.40 -21.03
C ASN A 127 5.95 8.17 -20.10
N VAL A 128 5.68 7.66 -18.89
CA VAL A 128 4.90 8.37 -17.88
C VAL A 128 5.77 9.46 -17.25
N PRO A 129 5.29 10.71 -17.20
CA PRO A 129 6.01 11.78 -16.51
C PRO A 129 6.27 11.44 -15.06
N MET A 130 7.51 11.56 -14.60
CA MET A 130 7.91 11.29 -13.22
C MET A 130 8.63 12.46 -12.61
N ILE A 131 8.55 12.53 -11.28
CA ILE A 131 9.36 13.48 -10.51
C ILE A 131 10.83 13.08 -10.64
N GLN A 132 11.70 14.06 -10.91
CA GLN A 132 13.13 13.83 -10.95
C GLN A 132 13.64 13.45 -9.56
N ASP A 133 14.43 12.38 -9.50
CA ASP A 133 15.07 11.91 -8.29
C ASP A 133 16.58 11.73 -8.46
N SER A 134 17.27 11.58 -7.33
CA SER A 134 18.70 11.30 -7.29
C SER A 134 19.01 9.90 -7.82
N LYS A 135 20.17 9.77 -8.45
CA LYS A 135 20.70 8.52 -8.95
C LYS A 135 21.90 8.09 -8.10
N GLY A 136 22.00 6.78 -7.90
CA GLY A 136 23.15 6.20 -7.20
C GLY A 136 23.14 6.39 -5.68
N ASP A 137 24.28 6.12 -5.09
CA ASP A 137 24.52 6.18 -3.65
C ASP A 137 24.76 7.63 -3.21
N LEU A 138 24.01 8.08 -2.21
CA LEU A 138 24.17 9.38 -1.57
C LEU A 138 24.83 9.29 -0.18
N SER A 139 25.67 8.28 0.05
CA SER A 139 26.39 8.11 1.32
C SER A 139 27.38 9.25 1.62
N VAL A 140 27.84 9.94 0.59
CA VAL A 140 28.76 11.09 0.68
C VAL A 140 28.01 12.38 0.32
N TYR A 141 28.24 13.43 1.13
CA TYR A 141 27.54 14.72 0.96
C TYR A 141 27.77 15.36 -0.41
N ASP A 142 28.99 15.30 -0.95
CA ASP A 142 29.31 15.90 -2.26
C ASP A 142 28.49 15.28 -3.40
N LEU A 143 28.19 13.98 -3.33
CA LEU A 143 27.31 13.31 -4.27
C LEU A 143 25.86 13.81 -4.11
N ALA A 144 25.40 13.96 -2.88
CA ALA A 144 24.06 14.49 -2.59
C ALA A 144 23.92 15.93 -3.09
N LEU A 145 24.95 16.76 -2.90
CA LEU A 145 24.97 18.13 -3.39
C LEU A 145 24.95 18.20 -4.92
N SER A 146 25.75 17.36 -5.59
CA SER A 146 25.78 17.31 -7.05
C SER A 146 24.42 16.90 -7.64
N GLU A 147 23.76 15.93 -7.03
CA GLU A 147 22.44 15.46 -7.43
C GLU A 147 21.35 16.52 -7.15
N ALA A 148 21.42 17.20 -6.00
CA ALA A 148 20.48 18.29 -5.68
C ALA A 148 20.60 19.45 -6.70
N ARG A 149 21.82 19.80 -7.11
CA ARG A 149 22.07 20.79 -8.17
C ARG A 149 21.52 20.33 -9.53
N ARG A 150 21.70 19.05 -9.87
CA ARG A 150 21.16 18.46 -11.11
C ARG A 150 19.63 18.51 -11.14
N ILE A 151 18.98 18.16 -10.02
CA ILE A 151 17.52 18.16 -9.86
C ILE A 151 16.97 19.58 -9.81
N THR A 152 17.75 20.54 -9.36
CA THR A 152 17.42 21.94 -9.06
C THR A 152 16.53 22.12 -7.83
N PHE A 153 16.83 23.13 -7.01
CA PHE A 153 16.04 23.49 -5.84
C PHE A 153 14.66 24.05 -6.23
N PRO A 154 13.62 23.87 -5.40
CA PRO A 154 13.60 23.15 -4.14
C PRO A 154 13.66 21.64 -4.33
N VAL A 155 14.27 20.96 -3.37
CA VAL A 155 14.35 19.49 -3.33
C VAL A 155 13.82 18.94 -2.00
N MET A 156 13.50 17.66 -1.97
CA MET A 156 13.11 16.94 -0.77
C MET A 156 14.13 15.82 -0.49
N VAL A 157 14.72 15.84 0.70
CA VAL A 157 15.56 14.76 1.21
C VAL A 157 14.69 13.75 1.93
N LYS A 158 14.84 12.46 1.62
CA LYS A 158 14.03 11.36 2.17
C LYS A 158 14.89 10.19 2.61
N ALA A 159 14.49 9.51 3.71
CA ALA A 159 15.03 8.21 4.06
C ALA A 159 14.56 7.14 3.05
N ALA A 160 15.46 6.26 2.62
CA ALA A 160 15.13 5.16 1.71
C ALA A 160 14.28 4.09 2.40
N ALA A 161 14.59 3.74 3.63
CA ALA A 161 13.90 2.76 4.46
C ALA A 161 12.75 3.38 5.26
N GLY A 162 12.01 4.35 4.73
CA GLY A 162 10.97 5.05 5.46
C GLY A 162 9.60 5.01 4.78
N GLY A 163 8.55 5.12 5.61
CA GLY A 163 7.16 5.28 5.19
C GLY A 163 6.44 6.29 6.08
N GLY A 164 5.29 6.79 5.64
CA GLY A 164 4.43 7.66 6.45
C GLY A 164 4.96 9.06 6.72
N GLY A 165 5.90 9.57 5.92
CA GLY A 165 6.38 10.95 6.00
C GLY A 165 7.50 11.21 7.01
N ARG A 166 8.02 10.20 7.68
CA ARG A 166 9.17 10.32 8.58
C ARG A 166 10.47 10.47 7.80
N GLY A 167 11.39 11.29 8.30
CA GLY A 167 12.69 11.51 7.66
C GLY A 167 12.63 12.31 6.36
N MET A 168 11.56 13.09 6.12
CA MET A 168 11.43 13.95 4.93
C MET A 168 11.70 15.41 5.29
N ARG A 169 12.55 16.09 4.50
CA ARG A 169 12.88 17.50 4.67
C ARG A 169 12.87 18.23 3.35
N VAL A 170 12.14 19.34 3.29
CA VAL A 170 12.14 20.24 2.13
C VAL A 170 13.32 21.20 2.25
N VAL A 171 14.16 21.21 1.23
CA VAL A 171 15.30 22.11 1.12
C VAL A 171 15.07 23.08 -0.03
N ARG A 172 14.95 24.35 0.28
CA ARG A 172 14.63 25.38 -0.69
C ARG A 172 15.86 26.05 -1.29
N LYS A 173 16.97 26.06 -0.53
CA LYS A 173 18.23 26.67 -0.93
C LYS A 173 19.39 25.71 -0.66
N GLU A 174 20.42 25.83 -1.44
CA GLU A 174 21.62 25.01 -1.33
C GLU A 174 22.27 25.08 0.05
N GLU A 175 22.31 26.26 0.65
CA GLU A 175 22.90 26.53 1.98
C GLU A 175 22.28 25.68 3.12
N ASP A 176 21.01 25.25 2.95
CA ASP A 176 20.28 24.44 3.93
C ASP A 176 20.48 22.92 3.72
N LEU A 177 21.08 22.52 2.59
CA LEU A 177 21.12 21.11 2.21
C LEU A 177 21.95 20.27 3.17
N GLU A 178 23.12 20.74 3.60
CA GLU A 178 24.03 19.96 4.45
C GLU A 178 23.37 19.59 5.78
N LYS A 179 22.72 20.57 6.40
CA LYS A 179 21.98 20.36 7.66
C LYS A 179 20.85 19.35 7.46
N ALA A 180 20.04 19.52 6.43
CA ALA A 180 18.93 18.61 6.13
C ALA A 180 19.39 17.18 5.80
N TYR A 181 20.53 17.05 5.10
CA TYR A 181 21.18 15.79 4.77
C TYR A 181 21.60 15.03 6.04
N GLN A 182 22.34 15.69 6.94
CA GLN A 182 22.80 15.06 8.18
C GLN A 182 21.66 14.65 9.10
N GLU A 183 20.67 15.53 9.26
CA GLU A 183 19.51 15.25 10.08
C GLU A 183 18.68 14.08 9.52
N ALA A 184 18.46 14.01 8.21
CA ALA A 184 17.72 12.93 7.57
C ALA A 184 18.43 11.58 7.74
N ARG A 185 19.74 11.54 7.56
CA ARG A 185 20.55 10.32 7.78
C ARG A 185 20.49 9.84 9.22
N ASN A 186 20.69 10.75 10.20
CA ASN A 186 20.64 10.42 11.62
C ASN A 186 19.24 9.88 12.02
N GLU A 187 18.18 10.50 11.53
CA GLU A 187 16.83 10.04 11.80
C GLU A 187 16.57 8.66 11.16
N ALA A 188 17.00 8.44 9.93
CA ALA A 188 16.88 7.19 9.23
C ALA A 188 17.61 6.05 9.96
N LYS A 189 18.85 6.30 10.37
CA LYS A 189 19.66 5.37 11.16
C LYS A 189 18.99 4.99 12.48
N ASN A 190 18.48 5.99 13.21
CA ASN A 190 17.85 5.77 14.51
C ASN A 190 16.49 5.06 14.40
N ALA A 191 15.70 5.38 13.38
CA ALA A 191 14.36 4.84 13.23
C ALA A 191 14.32 3.48 12.52
N PHE A 192 15.23 3.24 11.58
CA PHE A 192 15.17 2.09 10.67
C PHE A 192 16.46 1.25 10.66
N GLY A 193 17.53 1.71 11.31
CA GLY A 193 18.85 1.04 11.27
C GLY A 193 19.60 1.21 9.94
N ASP A 194 19.04 1.96 9.00
CA ASP A 194 19.59 2.23 7.67
C ASP A 194 19.65 3.73 7.43
N GLU A 195 20.82 4.27 7.18
CA GLU A 195 21.04 5.70 6.97
C GLU A 195 20.94 6.14 5.51
N THR A 196 20.53 5.23 4.62
CA THR A 196 20.38 5.50 3.20
C THR A 196 19.29 6.55 2.96
N ILE A 197 19.63 7.57 2.20
CA ILE A 197 18.72 8.63 1.78
C ILE A 197 18.70 8.77 0.26
N PHE A 198 17.68 9.44 -0.23
CA PHE A 198 17.59 9.90 -1.61
C PHE A 198 16.99 11.31 -1.67
N ILE A 199 17.18 11.98 -2.80
CA ILE A 199 16.72 13.34 -3.04
C ILE A 199 15.75 13.33 -4.21
N GLU A 200 14.63 14.01 -4.08
CA GLU A 200 13.64 14.19 -5.15
C GLU A 200 13.36 15.68 -5.37
N LYS A 201 12.92 16.02 -6.58
CA LYS A 201 12.37 17.36 -6.84
C LYS A 201 11.16 17.60 -5.94
N PHE A 202 11.18 18.70 -5.21
CA PHE A 202 10.00 19.17 -4.51
C PHE A 202 9.13 20.00 -5.45
N ILE A 203 7.83 19.71 -5.49
CA ILE A 203 6.85 20.43 -6.28
C ILE A 203 6.08 21.34 -5.34
N ASP A 204 6.22 22.65 -5.53
CA ASP A 204 5.40 23.63 -4.83
C ASP A 204 3.96 23.62 -5.38
N GLU A 205 2.99 23.76 -4.49
CA GLU A 205 1.56 23.79 -4.82
C GLU A 205 1.08 22.61 -5.70
N PRO A 206 1.34 21.35 -5.29
CA PRO A 206 0.99 20.21 -6.09
C PRO A 206 -0.53 20.09 -6.21
N LYS A 207 -1.00 19.75 -7.41
CA LYS A 207 -2.41 19.40 -7.63
C LYS A 207 -2.56 17.89 -7.55
N ARG A 208 -3.55 17.41 -6.81
CA ARG A 208 -3.94 16.02 -6.78
C ARG A 208 -5.10 15.81 -7.74
N SER A 209 -4.95 14.86 -8.65
CA SER A 209 -6.04 14.36 -9.48
C SER A 209 -6.63 13.11 -8.81
N GLU A 210 -7.95 13.01 -8.81
CA GLU A 210 -8.67 11.83 -8.36
C GLU A 210 -9.77 11.51 -9.36
N GLU A 211 -9.91 10.23 -9.69
CA GLU A 211 -11.07 9.74 -10.45
C GLU A 211 -12.28 9.62 -9.50
N ARG A 212 -13.44 9.99 -10.04
CA ARG A 212 -14.73 9.90 -9.33
C ARG A 212 -15.63 8.87 -10.00
#